data_dff805fce89a2277f9a70df4fb42df68
#
_entry.id   dff805fce89a2277f9a70df4fb42df68
#
_cell.length_a   1.000
_cell.length_b   1.000
_cell.length_c   1.000
_cell.angle_alpha   90.00
_cell.angle_beta   90.00
_cell.angle_gamma   90.00
#
_symmetry.space_group_name_H-M   'P 1'
#
loop_
_entity.id
_entity.type
_entity.pdbx_description
1 polymer ?
#
loop_
_entity_poly.entity_id
_entity_poly.type
_entity_poly.pdbx_seq_one_letter_code
_entity_poly.pdbx_strand_id
1 'polypeptide(L)'
;MQNTQRPSAMPIHKYRPYHEQIAVNLPDRTWPDARITEAPRWCAVDLRDGNQALIDPMSPERKRVMFELLVSMGYKEIEVGFPSASQTDFDFVRQLIEENLIPDDVTIQVLTQAREHLIARTYESIAGAKQAIVHLYNSTSVLQREVVFRTDKQGIIDIALEGARLCRQYEKTVPDTKVYYEYSPESYTGTELEFAVDVCNQVIEIFEPTADRKVIINLPATVEMASPNVYADSIEWMSRNLAHRENVILSLHPHNDRGTAIAAAELGYMAGADRIEGCLFGNGERTGNVDIVALGINLFTQGIDPQIDFSDIDQVKRTVEYCNQLPVPERSPWAGDLVFTAFSGSHQDAIKKGFEAMAARAEAEGVTVDDIEWAVPYLPVDPKDLGRSYEAVIRVNSQSGKGGVAYLLKADHAIDLPRKLQIEFSGVVQTKTDAEGGEVTSEQIWSIFTDEYLPAADTEAKWGRFELLSTQTRSDMSGDVVLDVTLRDDDQQVAVAGNGNGPIAAFIEVLRGQGFDITLYDYVEHALSAGGDAQAAAYVELQVGDQRLWGVGIDGDISTASLKAIVSCVNRSIRTREQELAAV
;
A
#
# COMPACT_ATOMS: atom_id res chain seq x y z
N MET A 1 -19.85 28.67 -20.99
CA MET A 1 -18.70 29.34 -20.33
C MET A 1 -18.10 28.34 -19.35
N GLN A 2 -16.79 28.08 -19.42
CA GLN A 2 -16.12 27.29 -18.39
C GLN A 2 -16.09 28.08 -17.10
N ASN A 3 -16.44 27.44 -15.99
CA ASN A 3 -16.33 28.07 -14.67
C ASN A 3 -14.86 28.29 -14.32
N THR A 4 -14.47 29.54 -14.08
CA THR A 4 -13.13 29.90 -13.61
C THR A 4 -13.08 29.88 -12.08
N GLN A 5 -12.01 29.30 -11.53
CA GLN A 5 -11.79 29.33 -10.08
C GLN A 5 -11.57 30.77 -9.61
N ARG A 6 -12.15 31.11 -8.45
CA ARG A 6 -11.95 32.42 -7.82
C ARG A 6 -10.68 32.37 -6.96
N PRO A 7 -9.99 33.51 -6.77
CA PRO A 7 -8.91 33.61 -5.80
C PRO A 7 -9.36 33.15 -4.40
N SER A 8 -8.48 32.46 -3.67
CA SER A 8 -8.77 32.06 -2.29
C SER A 8 -8.62 33.24 -1.34
N ALA A 9 -9.22 33.14 -0.14
CA ALA A 9 -9.04 34.11 0.94
C ALA A 9 -7.75 33.85 1.76
N MET A 10 -6.89 32.92 1.34
CA MET A 10 -5.65 32.60 2.05
C MET A 10 -4.64 33.73 1.97
N PRO A 11 -3.84 33.98 3.02
CA PRO A 11 -2.90 35.11 3.09
C PRO A 11 -1.62 34.87 2.27
N ILE A 12 -1.77 34.69 0.96
CA ILE A 12 -0.68 34.35 0.02
C ILE A 12 0.46 35.36 0.05
N HIS A 13 0.19 36.60 0.40
CA HIS A 13 1.18 37.68 0.53
C HIS A 13 2.27 37.45 1.59
N LYS A 14 2.08 36.46 2.49
CA LYS A 14 3.08 36.07 3.49
C LYS A 14 4.19 35.19 2.92
N TYR A 15 3.99 34.64 1.71
CA TYR A 15 4.87 33.66 1.13
C TYR A 15 5.50 34.18 -0.16
N ARG A 16 6.77 33.84 -0.36
CA ARG A 16 7.54 34.23 -1.54
C ARG A 16 7.89 33.02 -2.37
N PRO A 17 7.94 33.13 -3.69
CA PRO A 17 8.46 32.08 -4.56
C PRO A 17 9.90 31.71 -4.17
N TYR A 18 10.23 30.43 -4.25
CA TYR A 18 11.55 29.92 -3.85
C TYR A 18 12.71 30.58 -4.62
N HIS A 19 12.55 30.79 -5.94
CA HIS A 19 13.56 31.41 -6.80
C HIS A 19 13.85 32.88 -6.47
N GLU A 20 13.00 33.56 -5.69
CA GLU A 20 13.26 34.89 -5.16
C GLU A 20 14.07 34.83 -3.86
N GLN A 21 14.15 33.69 -3.22
CA GLN A 21 14.88 33.49 -1.97
C GLN A 21 16.25 32.87 -2.24
N ILE A 22 16.28 31.79 -3.00
CA ILE A 22 17.48 31.05 -3.40
C ILE A 22 17.49 30.89 -4.92
N ALA A 23 18.55 31.45 -5.54
CA ALA A 23 18.74 31.32 -6.99
C ALA A 23 19.38 29.98 -7.32
N VAL A 24 18.69 29.17 -8.14
CA VAL A 24 19.22 27.97 -8.76
C VAL A 24 19.20 28.19 -10.26
N ASN A 25 20.36 28.43 -10.86
CA ASN A 25 20.49 28.70 -12.29
C ASN A 25 21.36 27.63 -12.95
N LEU A 26 20.73 26.71 -13.67
CA LEU A 26 21.38 25.65 -14.42
C LEU A 26 20.76 25.54 -15.83
N PRO A 27 21.11 26.44 -16.77
CA PRO A 27 20.48 26.50 -18.09
C PRO A 27 20.88 25.31 -18.98
N ASP A 28 22.00 24.67 -18.72
CA ASP A 28 22.60 23.54 -19.45
C ASP A 28 22.49 22.22 -18.70
N ARG A 29 21.42 22.03 -17.94
CA ARG A 29 21.17 20.80 -17.16
C ARG A 29 21.19 19.56 -18.04
N THR A 30 21.76 18.48 -17.52
CA THR A 30 21.85 17.19 -18.22
C THR A 30 21.05 16.08 -17.54
N TRP A 31 20.72 16.25 -16.26
CA TRP A 31 20.04 15.23 -15.48
C TRP A 31 18.69 14.76 -16.06
N PRO A 32 17.85 15.57 -16.75
CA PRO A 32 16.55 15.09 -17.24
C PRO A 32 16.67 13.97 -18.28
N ASP A 33 17.81 13.89 -18.98
CA ASP A 33 18.08 12.84 -19.97
C ASP A 33 18.79 11.61 -19.34
N ALA A 34 19.20 11.70 -18.08
CA ALA A 34 19.83 10.60 -17.37
C ALA A 34 18.81 9.50 -17.01
N ARG A 35 19.30 8.28 -16.84
CA ARG A 35 18.48 7.14 -16.38
C ARG A 35 19.15 6.48 -15.20
N ILE A 36 18.37 6.06 -14.24
CA ILE A 36 18.84 5.24 -13.14
C ILE A 36 19.05 3.82 -13.70
N THR A 37 20.25 3.29 -13.53
CA THR A 37 20.64 1.96 -14.02
C THR A 37 21.14 1.04 -12.91
N GLU A 38 21.39 1.58 -11.72
CA GLU A 38 21.85 0.86 -10.54
C GLU A 38 21.28 1.53 -9.28
N ALA A 39 21.28 0.80 -8.16
CA ALA A 39 20.83 1.35 -6.88
C ALA A 39 21.85 2.35 -6.32
N PRO A 40 21.41 3.39 -5.60
CA PRO A 40 22.28 4.26 -4.83
C PRO A 40 22.90 3.48 -3.65
N ARG A 41 23.92 4.06 -3.04
CA ARG A 41 24.26 3.66 -1.68
C ARG A 41 23.14 4.08 -0.76
N TRP A 42 22.67 3.16 0.07
CA TRP A 42 21.61 3.43 1.02
C TRP A 42 22.16 3.70 2.41
N CYS A 43 21.68 4.72 3.08
CA CYS A 43 21.87 4.91 4.51
C CYS A 43 20.50 4.97 5.20
N ALA A 44 20.27 4.03 6.11
CA ALA A 44 19.08 4.04 6.94
C ALA A 44 19.30 4.95 8.16
N VAL A 45 18.42 5.95 8.34
CA VAL A 45 18.53 6.92 9.44
C VAL A 45 17.38 6.78 10.46
N ASP A 46 16.67 5.64 10.43
CA ASP A 46 15.56 5.32 11.34
C ASP A 46 15.92 5.45 12.81
N LEU A 47 17.14 5.02 13.19
CA LEU A 47 17.61 4.99 14.58
C LEU A 47 18.11 6.34 15.10
N ARG A 48 18.31 7.33 14.22
CA ARG A 48 18.69 8.70 14.58
C ARG A 48 17.59 9.68 14.23
N ASP A 49 17.42 10.02 12.94
CA ASP A 49 16.50 11.06 12.49
C ASP A 49 15.03 10.62 12.62
N GLY A 50 14.77 9.37 12.29
CA GLY A 50 13.47 8.75 12.52
C GLY A 50 13.12 8.68 14.02
N ASN A 51 14.05 8.23 14.83
CA ASN A 51 13.85 8.06 16.28
C ASN A 51 13.67 9.40 17.02
N GLN A 52 14.41 10.45 16.64
CA GLN A 52 14.29 11.74 17.32
C GLN A 52 12.91 12.40 17.14
N ALA A 53 12.17 12.01 16.11
CA ALA A 53 10.84 12.55 15.78
C ALA A 53 9.70 11.77 16.46
N LEU A 54 9.99 10.68 17.16
CA LEU A 54 8.97 9.87 17.82
C LEU A 54 8.47 10.53 19.11
N ILE A 55 7.15 10.47 19.35
CA ILE A 55 6.54 10.89 20.61
C ILE A 55 7.09 10.03 21.77
N ASP A 56 7.26 8.72 21.52
CA ASP A 56 7.89 7.76 22.41
C ASP A 56 9.16 7.22 21.74
N PRO A 57 10.33 7.84 21.98
CA PRO A 57 11.59 7.39 21.39
C PRO A 57 11.88 5.93 21.72
N MET A 58 12.55 5.23 20.81
CA MET A 58 12.81 3.80 20.96
C MET A 58 13.62 3.50 22.22
N SER A 59 13.16 2.52 23.00
CA SER A 59 13.98 1.90 24.04
C SER A 59 15.20 1.17 23.43
N PRO A 60 16.24 0.85 24.22
CA PRO A 60 17.38 0.06 23.72
C PRO A 60 16.95 -1.24 23.03
N GLU A 61 15.94 -1.93 23.55
CA GLU A 61 15.40 -3.16 22.95
C GLU A 61 14.78 -2.90 21.57
N ARG A 62 13.96 -1.85 21.44
CA ARG A 62 13.36 -1.48 20.15
C ARG A 62 14.41 -1.00 19.15
N LYS A 63 15.44 -0.26 19.62
CA LYS A 63 16.57 0.14 18.78
C LYS A 63 17.33 -1.09 18.25
N ARG A 64 17.55 -2.08 19.08
CA ARG A 64 18.19 -3.34 18.68
C ARG A 64 17.37 -4.07 17.62
N VAL A 65 16.07 -4.22 17.83
CA VAL A 65 15.17 -4.87 16.87
C VAL A 65 15.20 -4.14 15.53
N MET A 66 15.16 -2.80 15.52
CA MET A 66 15.27 -2.00 14.28
C MET A 66 16.63 -2.19 13.62
N PHE A 67 17.73 -2.19 14.37
CA PHE A 67 19.07 -2.39 13.82
C PHE A 67 19.21 -3.79 13.17
N GLU A 68 18.74 -4.82 13.85
CA GLU A 68 18.76 -6.20 13.34
C GLU A 68 17.90 -6.35 12.07
N LEU A 69 16.74 -5.68 12.01
CA LEU A 69 15.91 -5.62 10.81
C LEU A 69 16.70 -4.99 9.64
N LEU A 70 17.26 -3.79 9.84
CA LEU A 70 17.99 -3.07 8.78
C LEU A 70 19.18 -3.89 8.25
N VAL A 71 19.93 -4.55 9.15
CA VAL A 71 21.01 -5.45 8.78
C VAL A 71 20.49 -6.64 7.97
N SER A 72 19.38 -7.27 8.41
CA SER A 72 18.80 -8.43 7.72
C SER A 72 18.26 -8.09 6.33
N MET A 73 17.76 -6.87 6.13
CA MET A 73 17.32 -6.36 4.83
C MET A 73 18.49 -6.07 3.88
N GLY A 74 19.71 -5.95 4.39
CA GLY A 74 20.90 -5.72 3.56
C GLY A 74 21.51 -4.31 3.62
N TYR A 75 21.00 -3.41 4.47
CA TYR A 75 21.58 -2.08 4.64
C TYR A 75 23.03 -2.18 5.12
N LYS A 76 23.94 -1.40 4.48
CA LYS A 76 25.37 -1.39 4.78
C LYS A 76 25.85 -0.14 5.49
N GLU A 77 25.06 0.92 5.47
CA GLU A 77 25.27 2.15 6.24
C GLU A 77 24.02 2.45 7.07
N ILE A 78 24.19 2.57 8.39
CA ILE A 78 23.07 2.76 9.33
C ILE A 78 23.46 3.84 10.33
N GLU A 79 22.70 4.95 10.37
CA GLU A 79 22.90 6.01 11.36
C GLU A 79 22.20 5.63 12.67
N VAL A 80 23.00 5.26 13.67
CA VAL A 80 22.52 4.58 14.89
C VAL A 80 22.18 5.51 16.04
N GLY A 81 22.52 6.80 15.94
CA GLY A 81 22.15 7.76 16.97
C GLY A 81 22.98 9.05 16.99
N PHE A 82 22.69 9.87 18.01
CA PHE A 82 23.44 11.09 18.33
C PHE A 82 24.04 10.94 19.75
N PRO A 83 25.15 10.18 19.88
CA PRO A 83 25.67 9.72 21.17
C PRO A 83 26.11 10.85 22.11
N SER A 84 26.45 12.02 21.56
CA SER A 84 26.82 13.16 22.39
C SER A 84 25.62 13.97 22.90
N ALA A 85 24.42 13.80 22.33
CA ALA A 85 23.21 14.48 22.77
C ALA A 85 22.35 13.64 23.72
N SER A 86 22.46 12.29 23.67
CA SER A 86 21.63 11.36 24.43
C SER A 86 22.48 10.25 25.04
N GLN A 87 22.32 10.01 26.36
CA GLN A 87 22.97 8.87 27.03
C GLN A 87 22.46 7.54 26.48
N THR A 88 21.17 7.44 26.17
CA THR A 88 20.58 6.24 25.54
C THR A 88 21.23 5.92 24.21
N ASP A 89 21.49 6.93 23.38
CA ASP A 89 22.17 6.74 22.09
C ASP A 89 23.64 6.36 22.29
N PHE A 90 24.32 6.97 23.27
CA PHE A 90 25.69 6.60 23.61
C PHE A 90 25.78 5.13 24.05
N ASP A 91 24.92 4.72 24.99
CA ASP A 91 24.88 3.37 25.52
C ASP A 91 24.53 2.36 24.42
N PHE A 92 23.61 2.71 23.51
CA PHE A 92 23.26 1.86 22.38
C PHE A 92 24.44 1.66 21.40
N VAL A 93 25.16 2.72 21.06
CA VAL A 93 26.38 2.61 20.22
C VAL A 93 27.42 1.70 20.91
N ARG A 94 27.62 1.88 22.23
CA ARG A 94 28.53 1.00 23.00
C ARG A 94 28.05 -0.45 22.97
N GLN A 95 26.75 -0.68 23.20
CA GLN A 95 26.16 -2.02 23.15
C GLN A 95 26.41 -2.70 21.80
N LEU A 96 26.17 -2.01 20.68
CA LEU A 96 26.43 -2.57 19.34
C LEU A 96 27.87 -3.05 19.18
N ILE A 97 28.84 -2.29 19.72
CA ILE A 97 30.27 -2.59 19.62
C ILE A 97 30.67 -3.69 20.61
N GLU A 98 30.32 -3.56 21.87
CA GLU A 98 30.76 -4.44 22.95
C GLU A 98 30.14 -5.85 22.87
N GLU A 99 28.90 -5.95 22.37
CA GLU A 99 28.23 -7.24 22.12
C GLU A 99 28.55 -7.79 20.70
N ASN A 100 29.38 -7.10 19.92
CA ASN A 100 29.78 -7.50 18.55
C ASN A 100 28.55 -7.73 17.62
N LEU A 101 27.59 -6.80 17.65
CA LEU A 101 26.35 -6.90 16.89
C LEU A 101 26.47 -6.34 15.46
N ILE A 102 27.57 -5.63 15.16
CA ILE A 102 27.79 -4.99 13.86
C ILE A 102 28.48 -5.98 12.92
N PRO A 103 27.84 -6.41 11.81
CA PRO A 103 28.50 -7.24 10.81
C PRO A 103 29.73 -6.56 10.20
N ASP A 104 30.69 -7.34 9.75
CA ASP A 104 31.97 -6.86 9.19
C ASP A 104 31.81 -5.93 7.98
N ASP A 105 30.73 -6.07 7.23
CA ASP A 105 30.41 -5.33 6.02
C ASP A 105 29.39 -4.19 6.26
N VAL A 106 29.03 -3.93 7.52
CA VAL A 106 28.16 -2.82 7.93
C VAL A 106 28.99 -1.72 8.57
N THR A 107 28.69 -0.48 8.21
CA THR A 107 29.31 0.72 8.79
C THR A 107 28.24 1.48 9.58
N ILE A 108 28.47 1.66 10.87
CA ILE A 108 27.60 2.53 11.67
C ILE A 108 27.95 4.00 11.42
N GLN A 109 26.93 4.84 11.45
CA GLN A 109 27.07 6.31 11.38
C GLN A 109 26.59 6.93 12.68
N VAL A 110 27.29 7.96 13.14
CA VAL A 110 26.94 8.72 14.36
C VAL A 110 27.00 10.21 14.09
N LEU A 111 25.96 10.92 14.53
CA LEU A 111 25.84 12.37 14.34
C LEU A 111 26.62 13.15 15.41
N THR A 112 27.20 14.29 15.02
CA THR A 112 27.78 15.26 15.96
C THR A 112 27.67 16.69 15.44
N GLN A 113 27.45 17.62 16.36
CA GLN A 113 27.56 19.04 16.05
C GLN A 113 29.01 19.52 16.09
N ALA A 114 29.32 20.63 15.41
CA ALA A 114 30.61 21.28 15.39
C ALA A 114 30.94 21.97 16.74
N ARG A 115 31.05 21.18 17.82
CA ARG A 115 31.43 21.61 19.18
C ARG A 115 32.34 20.59 19.81
N GLU A 116 33.47 21.03 20.36
CA GLU A 116 34.56 20.16 20.83
C GLU A 116 34.06 19.07 21.78
N HIS A 117 33.33 19.42 22.84
CA HIS A 117 32.86 18.44 23.83
C HIS A 117 31.87 17.40 23.25
N LEU A 118 31.09 17.76 22.25
CA LEU A 118 30.19 16.84 21.55
C LEU A 118 30.98 15.89 20.62
N ILE A 119 31.95 16.42 19.89
CA ILE A 119 32.84 15.64 19.03
C ILE A 119 33.63 14.64 19.88
N ALA A 120 34.25 15.09 21.00
CA ALA A 120 34.98 14.20 21.93
C ALA A 120 34.10 13.04 22.39
N ARG A 121 32.87 13.33 22.84
CA ARG A 121 31.91 12.31 23.32
C ARG A 121 31.49 11.35 22.19
N THR A 122 31.36 11.84 20.97
CA THR A 122 31.05 11.02 19.80
C THR A 122 32.19 10.03 19.52
N TYR A 123 33.44 10.47 19.57
CA TYR A 123 34.60 9.56 19.40
C TYR A 123 34.73 8.55 20.54
N GLU A 124 34.43 8.90 21.78
CA GLU A 124 34.35 7.95 22.87
C GLU A 124 33.33 6.82 22.58
N SER A 125 32.20 7.15 21.98
CA SER A 125 31.14 6.18 21.70
C SER A 125 31.54 5.13 20.66
N ILE A 126 32.33 5.50 19.65
CA ILE A 126 32.73 4.60 18.55
C ILE A 126 34.03 3.85 18.80
N ALA A 127 34.70 4.08 19.93
CA ALA A 127 35.97 3.42 20.24
C ALA A 127 35.84 1.89 20.20
N GLY A 128 36.69 1.23 19.41
CA GLY A 128 36.67 -0.23 19.24
C GLY A 128 35.73 -0.73 18.13
N ALA A 129 34.97 0.14 17.47
CA ALA A 129 34.27 -0.25 16.25
C ALA A 129 35.30 -0.56 15.14
N LYS A 130 35.01 -1.54 14.29
CA LYS A 130 35.85 -1.85 13.13
C LYS A 130 35.91 -0.65 12.16
N GLN A 131 34.77 -0.04 11.91
CA GLN A 131 34.63 1.15 11.08
C GLN A 131 33.40 1.98 11.50
N ALA A 132 33.48 3.29 11.32
CA ALA A 132 32.38 4.21 11.62
C ALA A 132 32.42 5.44 10.73
N ILE A 133 31.26 6.01 10.39
CA ILE A 133 31.11 7.33 9.79
C ILE A 133 30.81 8.32 10.91
N VAL A 134 31.62 9.37 11.01
CA VAL A 134 31.36 10.53 11.89
C VAL A 134 30.71 11.61 11.05
N HIS A 135 29.42 11.83 11.29
CA HIS A 135 28.58 12.77 10.58
C HIS A 135 28.59 14.13 11.29
N LEU A 136 29.41 15.05 10.79
CA LEU A 136 29.50 16.43 11.27
C LEU A 136 28.47 17.31 10.58
N TYR A 137 27.76 18.14 11.32
CA TYR A 137 26.84 19.13 10.75
C TYR A 137 26.89 20.49 11.44
N ASN A 138 26.55 21.51 10.71
CA ASN A 138 26.15 22.82 11.21
C ASN A 138 25.23 23.51 10.19
N SER A 139 24.34 24.33 10.68
CA SER A 139 23.36 25.02 9.82
C SER A 139 24.03 26.14 9.02
N THR A 140 23.66 26.26 7.74
CA THR A 140 24.26 27.19 6.78
C THR A 140 23.26 28.19 6.17
N SER A 141 21.94 27.96 6.35
CA SER A 141 20.90 28.75 5.68
C SER A 141 20.91 30.22 6.04
N VAL A 142 20.42 31.03 5.11
CA VAL A 142 20.29 32.52 5.30
C VAL A 142 19.55 32.81 6.59
N LEU A 143 18.39 32.20 6.79
CA LEU A 143 17.55 32.51 7.95
C LEU A 143 18.22 32.11 9.27
N GLN A 144 18.88 30.95 9.34
CA GLN A 144 19.54 30.50 10.57
C GLN A 144 20.78 31.35 10.88
N ARG A 145 21.55 31.80 9.87
CA ARG A 145 22.64 32.75 10.07
C ARG A 145 22.14 34.01 10.74
N GLU A 146 21.02 34.58 10.28
CA GLU A 146 20.46 35.83 10.77
C GLU A 146 19.81 35.70 12.16
N VAL A 147 18.95 34.71 12.35
CA VAL A 147 18.08 34.62 13.54
C VAL A 147 18.66 33.76 14.66
N VAL A 148 19.34 32.66 14.32
CA VAL A 148 19.84 31.67 15.31
C VAL A 148 21.28 31.99 15.70
N PHE A 149 22.19 32.00 14.72
CA PHE A 149 23.62 32.22 14.98
C PHE A 149 23.98 33.69 15.13
N ARG A 150 23.24 34.56 14.47
CA ARG A 150 23.47 36.02 14.43
C ARG A 150 24.91 36.32 14.00
N THR A 151 25.35 35.66 12.95
CA THR A 151 26.67 35.79 12.37
C THR A 151 26.61 35.84 10.85
N ASP A 152 27.69 36.22 10.22
CA ASP A 152 27.85 36.23 8.76
C ASP A 152 28.29 34.88 8.20
N LYS A 153 28.53 34.81 6.89
CA LYS A 153 29.01 33.61 6.19
C LYS A 153 30.34 33.14 6.75
N GLN A 154 31.27 34.06 7.07
CA GLN A 154 32.57 33.68 7.58
C GLN A 154 32.47 32.99 8.94
N GLY A 155 31.62 33.51 9.85
CA GLY A 155 31.42 32.87 11.14
C GLY A 155 30.83 31.45 11.04
N ILE A 156 30.00 31.19 10.04
CA ILE A 156 29.50 29.83 9.76
C ILE A 156 30.60 28.91 9.19
N ILE A 157 31.44 29.42 8.29
CA ILE A 157 32.62 28.71 7.79
C ILE A 157 33.55 28.35 8.95
N ASP A 158 33.86 29.31 9.83
CA ASP A 158 34.73 29.08 10.97
C ASP A 158 34.23 27.95 11.89
N ILE A 159 32.91 27.87 12.13
CA ILE A 159 32.27 26.77 12.88
C ILE A 159 32.49 25.43 12.16
N ALA A 160 32.24 25.36 10.86
CA ALA A 160 32.40 24.12 10.07
C ALA A 160 33.85 23.65 10.06
N LEU A 161 34.79 24.55 9.81
CA LEU A 161 36.21 24.22 9.73
C LEU A 161 36.80 23.80 11.09
N GLU A 162 36.42 24.47 12.17
CA GLU A 162 36.81 24.07 13.52
C GLU A 162 36.28 22.68 13.85
N GLY A 163 34.99 22.39 13.56
CA GLY A 163 34.41 21.06 13.70
C GLY A 163 35.19 19.99 12.92
N ALA A 164 35.53 20.28 11.66
CA ALA A 164 36.29 19.35 10.83
C ALA A 164 37.70 19.08 11.37
N ARG A 165 38.41 20.13 11.84
CA ARG A 165 39.73 19.98 12.48
C ARG A 165 39.66 19.16 13.75
N LEU A 166 38.65 19.40 14.58
CA LEU A 166 38.42 18.62 15.79
C LEU A 166 38.11 17.14 15.47
N CYS A 167 37.30 16.83 14.45
CA CYS A 167 37.10 15.46 14.00
C CYS A 167 38.45 14.80 13.63
N ARG A 168 39.29 15.47 12.88
CA ARG A 168 40.65 14.96 12.54
C ARG A 168 41.56 14.80 13.76
N GLN A 169 41.39 15.66 14.76
CA GLN A 169 42.15 15.57 16.02
C GLN A 169 41.73 14.36 16.85
N TYR A 170 40.41 14.19 17.05
CA TYR A 170 39.86 13.13 17.87
C TYR A 170 39.91 11.74 17.19
N GLU A 171 40.01 11.64 15.86
CA GLU A 171 40.29 10.38 15.16
C GLU A 171 41.49 9.65 15.78
N LYS A 172 42.49 10.40 16.21
CA LYS A 172 43.71 9.84 16.83
C LYS A 172 43.47 9.15 18.18
N THR A 173 42.30 9.40 18.82
CA THR A 173 41.93 8.76 20.09
C THR A 173 41.31 7.37 19.90
N VAL A 174 40.99 7.00 18.66
CA VAL A 174 40.37 5.72 18.27
C VAL A 174 41.20 5.01 17.19
N PRO A 175 42.46 4.69 17.44
CA PRO A 175 43.42 4.22 16.40
C PRO A 175 43.00 2.88 15.78
N ASP A 176 42.17 2.08 16.47
CA ASP A 176 41.72 0.77 16.02
C ASP A 176 40.41 0.84 15.23
N THR A 177 39.81 2.04 15.10
CA THR A 177 38.56 2.27 14.36
C THR A 177 38.86 3.00 13.05
N LYS A 178 38.45 2.41 11.92
CA LYS A 178 38.56 3.11 10.63
C LYS A 178 37.45 4.15 10.53
N VAL A 179 37.83 5.44 10.57
CA VAL A 179 36.90 6.55 10.55
C VAL A 179 36.72 7.08 9.13
N TYR A 180 35.44 7.20 8.71
CA TYR A 180 35.01 7.96 7.54
C TYR A 180 34.33 9.24 7.98
N TYR A 181 34.29 10.25 7.13
CA TYR A 181 33.71 11.54 7.45
C TYR A 181 32.51 11.83 6.56
N GLU A 182 31.50 12.37 7.18
CA GLU A 182 30.38 12.99 6.51
C GLU A 182 30.22 14.43 7.00
N TYR A 183 29.90 15.34 6.09
CA TYR A 183 29.56 16.72 6.40
C TYR A 183 28.22 17.09 5.77
N SER A 184 27.33 17.67 6.59
CA SER A 184 26.06 18.26 6.15
C SER A 184 26.05 19.77 6.38
N PRO A 185 25.97 20.60 5.33
CA PRO A 185 25.51 21.98 5.45
C PRO A 185 24.00 21.98 5.72
N GLU A 186 23.61 21.84 6.98
CA GLU A 186 22.20 21.70 7.37
C GLU A 186 21.36 22.85 6.83
N SER A 187 20.11 22.56 6.48
CA SER A 187 19.20 23.48 5.78
C SER A 187 19.77 23.96 4.43
N TYR A 188 20.40 23.01 3.69
CA TYR A 188 20.99 23.28 2.38
C TYR A 188 20.02 23.97 1.41
N THR A 189 18.76 23.59 1.38
CA THR A 189 17.74 24.21 0.51
C THR A 189 17.44 25.67 0.83
N GLY A 190 17.81 26.14 2.01
CA GLY A 190 17.75 27.55 2.42
C GLY A 190 19.08 28.29 2.35
N THR A 191 20.10 27.68 1.69
CA THR A 191 21.47 28.17 1.57
C THR A 191 21.76 28.55 0.12
N GLU A 192 22.44 29.66 -0.10
CA GLU A 192 22.92 30.05 -1.43
C GLU A 192 23.94 29.02 -1.95
N LEU A 193 23.80 28.58 -3.22
CA LEU A 193 24.61 27.50 -3.78
C LEU A 193 26.13 27.78 -3.74
N GLU A 194 26.52 29.03 -4.06
CA GLU A 194 27.92 29.45 -4.02
C GLU A 194 28.49 29.41 -2.59
N PHE A 195 27.66 29.68 -1.59
CA PHE A 195 28.07 29.58 -0.20
C PHE A 195 28.11 28.10 0.27
N ALA A 196 27.13 27.28 -0.13
CA ALA A 196 27.12 25.87 0.18
C ALA A 196 28.35 25.15 -0.38
N VAL A 197 28.71 25.40 -1.64
CA VAL A 197 29.89 24.79 -2.24
C VAL A 197 31.19 25.30 -1.63
N ASP A 198 31.26 26.58 -1.26
CA ASP A 198 32.46 27.15 -0.63
C ASP A 198 32.74 26.50 0.73
N VAL A 199 31.75 26.40 1.61
CA VAL A 199 31.92 25.75 2.91
C VAL A 199 32.21 24.25 2.75
N CYS A 200 31.55 23.54 1.84
CA CYS A 200 31.82 22.12 1.58
C CYS A 200 33.25 21.91 1.08
N ASN A 201 33.72 22.70 0.12
CA ASN A 201 35.06 22.59 -0.42
C ASN A 201 36.16 22.82 0.65
N GLN A 202 35.95 23.83 1.52
CA GLN A 202 36.90 24.07 2.61
C GLN A 202 36.90 22.93 3.65
N VAL A 203 35.75 22.31 3.94
CA VAL A 203 35.68 21.11 4.80
C VAL A 203 36.36 19.90 4.14
N ILE A 204 36.14 19.70 2.84
CA ILE A 204 36.79 18.62 2.04
C ILE A 204 38.32 18.72 2.15
N GLU A 205 38.88 19.94 2.04
CA GLU A 205 40.32 20.14 2.17
C GLU A 205 40.89 19.73 3.56
N ILE A 206 40.10 19.88 4.64
CA ILE A 206 40.50 19.43 5.99
C ILE A 206 40.40 17.92 6.14
N PHE A 207 39.38 17.32 5.54
CA PHE A 207 39.18 15.86 5.62
C PHE A 207 40.13 15.07 4.71
N GLU A 208 40.73 15.71 3.73
CA GLU A 208 41.77 15.13 2.83
C GLU A 208 41.30 13.79 2.24
N PRO A 209 40.20 13.75 1.46
CA PRO A 209 39.68 12.51 0.90
C PRO A 209 40.66 11.88 -0.11
N THR A 210 40.63 10.56 -0.14
CA THR A 210 41.38 9.74 -1.11
C THR A 210 40.45 8.73 -1.77
N ALA A 211 40.91 8.05 -2.81
CA ALA A 211 40.13 7.00 -3.47
C ALA A 211 39.70 5.89 -2.50
N ASP A 212 40.56 5.56 -1.49
CA ASP A 212 40.29 4.51 -0.49
C ASP A 212 39.50 5.02 0.73
N ARG A 213 39.45 6.34 0.90
CA ARG A 213 38.71 6.98 2.00
C ARG A 213 38.03 8.25 1.48
N LYS A 214 36.93 8.05 0.78
CA LYS A 214 36.11 9.14 0.29
C LYS A 214 35.42 9.86 1.45
N VAL A 215 35.15 11.17 1.27
CA VAL A 215 34.28 11.96 2.16
C VAL A 215 32.88 11.96 1.65
N ILE A 216 31.91 11.96 2.55
CA ILE A 216 30.48 12.10 2.22
C ILE A 216 30.12 13.58 2.39
N ILE A 217 29.58 14.18 1.34
CA ILE A 217 28.91 15.49 1.39
C ILE A 217 27.44 15.26 1.23
N ASN A 218 26.69 15.48 2.31
CA ASN A 218 25.26 15.24 2.34
C ASN A 218 24.51 16.58 2.24
N LEU A 219 23.59 16.69 1.30
CA LEU A 219 22.86 17.91 0.96
C LEU A 219 21.38 17.80 1.41
N PRO A 220 21.09 18.07 2.70
CA PRO A 220 19.75 17.84 3.22
C PRO A 220 18.76 18.91 2.77
N ALA A 221 17.64 18.46 2.18
CA ALA A 221 16.44 19.27 2.14
C ALA A 221 15.76 19.18 3.52
N THR A 222 16.43 19.76 4.53
CA THR A 222 15.96 19.79 5.94
C THR A 222 14.52 20.28 6.04
N VAL A 223 14.15 21.24 5.19
CA VAL A 223 12.78 21.56 4.83
C VAL A 223 12.68 21.51 3.30
N GLU A 224 11.71 20.80 2.79
CA GLU A 224 11.46 20.73 1.35
C GLU A 224 10.86 22.06 0.87
N MET A 225 11.69 22.96 0.36
CA MET A 225 11.31 24.34 0.02
C MET A 225 10.90 24.54 -1.43
N ALA A 226 11.38 23.69 -2.35
CA ALA A 226 11.18 23.80 -3.79
C ALA A 226 10.59 22.51 -4.41
N SER A 227 10.20 22.60 -5.68
CA SER A 227 9.81 21.39 -6.45
C SER A 227 11.03 20.50 -6.71
N PRO A 228 10.83 19.16 -6.91
CA PRO A 228 11.90 18.18 -7.07
C PRO A 228 12.91 18.50 -8.18
N ASN A 229 12.44 19.06 -9.31
CA ASN A 229 13.31 19.47 -10.41
C ASN A 229 14.28 20.59 -10.03
N VAL A 230 13.88 21.51 -9.16
CA VAL A 230 14.77 22.58 -8.67
C VAL A 230 15.81 22.02 -7.71
N TYR A 231 15.42 21.06 -6.87
CA TYR A 231 16.38 20.33 -6.04
C TYR A 231 17.39 19.57 -6.90
N ALA A 232 16.94 18.84 -7.92
CA ALA A 232 17.83 18.16 -8.87
C ALA A 232 18.78 19.11 -9.61
N ASP A 233 18.30 20.27 -10.07
CA ASP A 233 19.16 21.30 -10.64
C ASP A 233 20.27 21.72 -9.64
N SER A 234 19.94 21.91 -8.37
CA SER A 234 20.90 22.26 -7.34
C SER A 234 21.92 21.14 -7.08
N ILE A 235 21.49 19.88 -7.13
CA ILE A 235 22.37 18.72 -6.96
C ILE A 235 23.37 18.59 -8.13
N GLU A 236 22.90 18.73 -9.37
CA GLU A 236 23.80 18.70 -10.53
C GLU A 236 24.78 19.89 -10.47
N TRP A 237 24.30 21.07 -10.08
CA TRP A 237 25.17 22.23 -9.89
C TRP A 237 26.24 21.96 -8.83
N MET A 238 25.88 21.42 -7.67
CA MET A 238 26.84 21.06 -6.61
C MET A 238 27.82 19.99 -7.09
N SER A 239 27.34 18.93 -7.73
CA SER A 239 28.17 17.86 -8.27
C SER A 239 29.25 18.37 -9.25
N ARG A 240 28.93 19.40 -10.04
CA ARG A 240 29.89 20.02 -10.98
C ARG A 240 30.90 20.97 -10.32
N ASN A 241 30.62 21.48 -9.11
CA ASN A 241 31.41 22.53 -8.46
C ASN A 241 32.12 22.07 -7.17
N LEU A 242 31.84 20.85 -6.68
CA LEU A 242 32.57 20.26 -5.55
C LEU A 242 34.01 19.94 -5.94
N ALA A 243 34.93 20.35 -5.07
CA ALA A 243 36.35 19.98 -5.21
C ALA A 243 36.51 18.48 -5.00
N HIS A 244 37.52 17.89 -5.71
CA HIS A 244 37.83 16.45 -5.59
C HIS A 244 36.61 15.53 -5.74
N ARG A 245 35.68 15.88 -6.67
CA ARG A 245 34.41 15.17 -6.85
C ARG A 245 34.55 13.65 -6.95
N GLU A 246 35.62 13.16 -7.54
CA GLU A 246 35.95 11.73 -7.68
C GLU A 246 36.19 11.03 -6.33
N ASN A 247 36.60 11.79 -5.31
CA ASN A 247 36.84 11.34 -3.94
C ASN A 247 35.71 11.75 -2.98
N VAL A 248 34.60 12.27 -3.50
CA VAL A 248 33.40 12.64 -2.75
C VAL A 248 32.27 11.67 -3.05
N ILE A 249 31.55 11.25 -2.03
CA ILE A 249 30.23 10.61 -2.13
C ILE A 249 29.20 11.69 -1.89
N LEU A 250 28.47 12.05 -2.94
CA LEU A 250 27.40 13.05 -2.86
C LEU A 250 26.11 12.37 -2.36
N SER A 251 25.65 12.76 -1.18
CA SER A 251 24.50 12.18 -0.50
C SER A 251 23.30 13.12 -0.51
N LEU A 252 22.11 12.54 -0.58
CA LEU A 252 20.81 13.23 -0.49
C LEU A 252 20.10 12.85 0.79
N HIS A 253 19.45 13.83 1.42
CA HIS A 253 18.63 13.64 2.60
C HIS A 253 17.38 14.52 2.53
N PRO A 254 16.40 14.19 1.66
CA PRO A 254 15.20 15.00 1.55
C PRO A 254 14.16 14.64 2.60
N HIS A 255 13.57 15.67 3.25
CA HIS A 255 12.32 15.59 3.98
C HIS A 255 11.13 15.72 3.04
N ASN A 256 9.91 15.41 3.53
CA ASN A 256 8.71 15.26 2.73
C ASN A 256 7.66 16.38 2.96
N ASP A 257 8.10 17.59 3.27
CA ASP A 257 7.21 18.71 3.63
C ASP A 257 6.18 19.06 2.54
N ARG A 258 6.51 18.83 1.28
CA ARG A 258 5.64 19.05 0.12
C ARG A 258 4.98 17.76 -0.40
N GLY A 259 5.29 16.59 0.19
CA GLY A 259 4.85 15.30 -0.29
C GLY A 259 5.60 14.84 -1.55
N THR A 260 6.79 15.35 -1.83
CA THR A 260 7.55 15.07 -3.05
C THR A 260 8.97 14.55 -2.80
N ALA A 261 9.29 14.10 -1.57
CA ALA A 261 10.63 13.64 -1.21
C ALA A 261 11.11 12.47 -2.08
N ILE A 262 10.24 11.51 -2.42
CA ILE A 262 10.59 10.38 -3.30
C ILE A 262 11.05 10.91 -4.66
N ALA A 263 10.26 11.79 -5.28
CA ALA A 263 10.63 12.39 -6.56
C ALA A 263 11.91 13.25 -6.45
N ALA A 264 12.09 13.97 -5.33
CA ALA A 264 13.30 14.74 -5.10
C ALA A 264 14.56 13.85 -5.01
N ALA A 265 14.46 12.68 -4.35
CA ALA A 265 15.54 11.71 -4.26
C ALA A 265 15.85 11.06 -5.63
N GLU A 266 14.83 10.59 -6.36
CA GLU A 266 15.01 10.00 -7.69
C GLU A 266 15.66 10.99 -8.67
N LEU A 267 15.13 12.21 -8.78
CA LEU A 267 15.67 13.22 -9.67
C LEU A 267 17.05 13.72 -9.21
N GLY A 268 17.29 13.83 -7.91
CA GLY A 268 18.60 14.17 -7.36
C GLY A 268 19.63 13.08 -7.62
N TYR A 269 19.25 11.81 -7.60
CA TYR A 269 20.11 10.70 -7.98
C TYR A 269 20.45 10.73 -9.49
N MET A 270 19.47 10.98 -10.36
CA MET A 270 19.70 11.24 -11.78
C MET A 270 20.63 12.44 -12.01
N ALA A 271 20.60 13.43 -11.12
CA ALA A 271 21.43 14.64 -11.15
C ALA A 271 22.88 14.43 -10.68
N GLY A 272 23.26 13.19 -10.37
CA GLY A 272 24.66 12.81 -10.08
C GLY A 272 24.97 12.63 -8.59
N ALA A 273 23.97 12.42 -7.74
CA ALA A 273 24.20 11.92 -6.39
C ALA A 273 24.63 10.44 -6.41
N ASP A 274 25.33 10.01 -5.36
CA ASP A 274 25.84 8.64 -5.21
C ASP A 274 25.11 7.87 -4.11
N ARG A 275 24.46 8.58 -3.17
CA ARG A 275 23.93 8.02 -1.92
C ARG A 275 22.61 8.70 -1.54
N ILE A 276 21.73 7.95 -0.88
CA ILE A 276 20.46 8.48 -0.35
C ILE A 276 20.29 8.04 1.12
N GLU A 277 19.99 9.00 1.98
CA GLU A 277 19.58 8.77 3.36
C GLU A 277 18.07 8.89 3.49
N GLY A 278 17.47 8.00 4.28
CA GLY A 278 16.03 8.02 4.54
C GLY A 278 15.62 7.03 5.61
N CYS A 279 14.32 6.95 5.85
CA CYS A 279 13.72 6.03 6.81
C CYS A 279 12.77 5.06 6.13
N LEU A 280 12.63 3.87 6.70
CA LEU A 280 11.59 2.94 6.31
C LEU A 280 10.21 3.60 6.49
N PHE A 281 9.41 3.56 5.43
CA PHE A 281 8.08 4.20 5.35
C PHE A 281 8.08 5.72 5.63
N GLY A 282 9.22 6.36 5.52
CA GLY A 282 9.32 7.81 5.56
C GLY A 282 9.11 8.45 6.94
N ASN A 283 9.35 7.72 8.04
CA ASN A 283 9.25 8.29 9.37
C ASN A 283 10.26 9.44 9.61
N GLY A 284 9.89 10.47 10.37
CA GLY A 284 10.77 11.59 10.69
C GLY A 284 10.03 12.86 11.09
N GLU A 285 10.79 13.92 11.30
CA GLU A 285 10.29 15.24 11.70
C GLU A 285 9.21 15.76 10.73
N ARG A 286 8.21 16.45 11.26
CA ARG A 286 7.08 17.08 10.54
C ARG A 286 6.30 16.08 9.69
N THR A 287 6.64 15.95 8.41
CA THR A 287 6.00 15.05 7.43
C THR A 287 6.86 13.82 7.10
N GLY A 288 8.02 13.70 7.76
CA GLY A 288 8.93 12.58 7.64
C GLY A 288 10.12 12.80 6.69
N ASN A 289 11.00 11.81 6.67
CA ASN A 289 12.09 11.66 5.72
C ASN A 289 11.60 11.07 4.39
N VAL A 290 12.46 10.98 3.41
CA VAL A 290 12.16 10.19 2.22
C VAL A 290 11.95 8.72 2.59
N ASP A 291 10.94 8.11 1.99
CA ASP A 291 10.61 6.69 2.15
C ASP A 291 11.55 5.82 1.31
N ILE A 292 12.53 5.18 1.96
CA ILE A 292 13.50 4.30 1.28
C ILE A 292 12.91 2.95 0.87
N VAL A 293 11.78 2.52 1.45
CA VAL A 293 11.02 1.36 0.98
C VAL A 293 10.42 1.65 -0.40
N ALA A 294 9.74 2.80 -0.51
CA ALA A 294 9.15 3.21 -1.77
C ALA A 294 10.21 3.40 -2.86
N LEU A 295 11.34 4.03 -2.55
CA LEU A 295 12.45 4.19 -3.50
C LEU A 295 13.02 2.85 -3.97
N GLY A 296 13.25 1.91 -3.04
CA GLY A 296 13.81 0.59 -3.37
C GLY A 296 12.87 -0.22 -4.27
N ILE A 297 11.57 -0.26 -3.95
CA ILE A 297 10.59 -1.00 -4.76
C ILE A 297 10.31 -0.28 -6.09
N ASN A 298 10.40 1.05 -6.15
CA ASN A 298 10.35 1.79 -7.42
C ASN A 298 11.46 1.31 -8.37
N LEU A 299 12.69 1.13 -7.88
CA LEU A 299 13.80 0.55 -8.67
C LEU A 299 13.48 -0.88 -9.12
N PHE A 300 13.02 -1.72 -8.20
CA PHE A 300 12.65 -3.11 -8.49
C PHE A 300 11.62 -3.21 -9.62
N THR A 301 10.58 -2.37 -9.61
CA THR A 301 9.57 -2.34 -10.69
C THR A 301 10.10 -1.87 -12.05
N GLN A 302 11.31 -1.32 -12.09
CA GLN A 302 12.01 -0.94 -13.31
C GLN A 302 13.09 -1.96 -13.73
N GLY A 303 13.14 -3.12 -13.05
CA GLY A 303 14.12 -4.16 -13.33
C GLY A 303 15.52 -3.82 -12.79
N ILE A 304 15.63 -2.94 -11.79
CA ILE A 304 16.88 -2.55 -11.14
C ILE A 304 16.88 -3.16 -9.75
N ASP A 305 17.90 -3.99 -9.47
CA ASP A 305 18.10 -4.58 -8.14
C ASP A 305 18.34 -3.47 -7.10
N PRO A 306 17.43 -3.27 -6.13
CA PRO A 306 17.61 -2.28 -5.08
C PRO A 306 18.74 -2.62 -4.10
N GLN A 307 19.28 -3.84 -4.14
CA GLN A 307 20.28 -4.40 -3.21
C GLN A 307 19.81 -4.44 -1.74
N ILE A 308 18.51 -4.29 -1.54
CA ILE A 308 17.79 -4.39 -0.25
C ILE A 308 16.66 -5.38 -0.43
N ASP A 309 16.49 -6.27 0.54
CA ASP A 309 15.45 -7.30 0.50
C ASP A 309 14.11 -6.78 1.04
N PHE A 310 13.10 -6.76 0.17
CA PHE A 310 11.71 -6.41 0.48
C PHE A 310 10.77 -7.61 0.31
N SER A 311 11.28 -8.83 0.24
CA SER A 311 10.49 -10.03 -0.05
C SER A 311 9.47 -10.42 1.03
N ASP A 312 9.55 -9.82 2.22
CA ASP A 312 8.51 -9.89 3.29
C ASP A 312 8.21 -8.50 3.83
N ILE A 313 7.54 -7.68 3.00
CA ILE A 313 7.23 -6.29 3.34
C ILE A 313 6.30 -6.18 4.56
N ASP A 314 5.47 -7.18 4.80
CA ASP A 314 4.57 -7.20 5.96
C ASP A 314 5.33 -7.43 7.27
N GLN A 315 6.39 -8.23 7.27
CA GLN A 315 7.28 -8.36 8.43
C GLN A 315 8.02 -7.05 8.68
N VAL A 316 8.57 -6.43 7.63
CA VAL A 316 9.23 -5.11 7.74
C VAL A 316 8.27 -4.09 8.35
N LYS A 317 7.05 -3.98 7.81
CA LYS A 317 6.01 -3.08 8.32
C LYS A 317 5.71 -3.31 9.80
N ARG A 318 5.38 -4.55 10.19
CA ARG A 318 5.08 -4.88 11.59
C ARG A 318 6.22 -4.54 12.55
N THR A 319 7.46 -4.80 12.12
CA THR A 319 8.64 -4.49 12.93
C THR A 319 8.84 -2.99 13.10
N VAL A 320 8.67 -2.21 12.02
CA VAL A 320 8.76 -0.75 12.07
C VAL A 320 7.64 -0.15 12.93
N GLU A 321 6.40 -0.63 12.79
CA GLU A 321 5.27 -0.20 13.64
C GLU A 321 5.52 -0.51 15.12
N TYR A 322 6.08 -1.67 15.43
CA TYR A 322 6.50 -2.02 16.79
C TYR A 322 7.60 -1.09 17.31
N CYS A 323 8.62 -0.81 16.51
CA CYS A 323 9.73 0.05 16.93
C CYS A 323 9.31 1.51 17.09
N ASN A 324 8.54 2.03 16.15
CA ASN A 324 8.12 3.43 16.10
C ASN A 324 6.91 3.73 16.98
N GLN A 325 6.12 2.72 17.35
CA GLN A 325 4.81 2.88 18.02
C GLN A 325 3.86 3.79 17.22
N LEU A 326 3.99 3.78 15.91
CA LEU A 326 3.16 4.52 14.96
C LEU A 326 2.75 3.58 13.80
N PRO A 327 1.49 3.62 13.34
CA PRO A 327 1.06 2.80 12.21
C PRO A 327 1.61 3.32 10.89
N VAL A 328 1.92 2.41 9.98
CA VAL A 328 2.16 2.73 8.57
C VAL A 328 0.81 3.01 7.91
N PRO A 329 0.62 4.12 7.18
CA PRO A 329 -0.65 4.45 6.55
C PRO A 329 -1.18 3.34 5.63
N GLU A 330 -2.49 3.08 5.67
CA GLU A 330 -3.15 2.03 4.86
C GLU A 330 -2.93 2.16 3.34
N ARG A 331 -2.58 3.35 2.86
CA ARG A 331 -2.27 3.64 1.46
C ARG A 331 -0.81 4.04 1.24
N SER A 332 0.07 3.70 2.19
CA SER A 332 1.51 3.84 1.97
C SER A 332 1.92 3.03 0.74
N PRO A 333 2.71 3.60 -0.18
CA PRO A 333 3.17 2.87 -1.36
C PRO A 333 3.74 1.49 -0.99
N TRP A 334 3.32 0.46 -1.74
CA TRP A 334 3.75 -0.94 -1.66
C TRP A 334 3.38 -1.71 -0.39
N ALA A 335 3.34 -1.06 0.79
CA ALA A 335 3.19 -1.71 2.08
C ALA A 335 1.82 -1.49 2.76
N GLY A 336 1.05 -0.51 2.33
CA GLY A 336 -0.26 -0.22 2.91
C GLY A 336 -1.25 -1.37 2.73
N ASP A 337 -2.14 -1.58 3.69
CA ASP A 337 -3.10 -2.71 3.68
C ASP A 337 -4.06 -2.66 2.48
N LEU A 338 -4.29 -1.46 1.92
CA LEU A 338 -5.19 -1.25 0.78
C LEU A 338 -4.49 -1.20 -0.59
N VAL A 339 -3.17 -1.41 -0.65
CA VAL A 339 -2.39 -1.20 -1.89
C VAL A 339 -2.67 -2.30 -2.92
N PHE A 340 -2.79 -3.56 -2.49
CA PHE A 340 -3.07 -4.70 -3.37
C PHE A 340 -4.54 -5.12 -3.36
N THR A 341 -5.45 -4.18 -3.11
CA THR A 341 -6.89 -4.40 -3.13
C THR A 341 -7.54 -3.64 -4.28
N ALA A 342 -8.52 -4.24 -4.94
CA ALA A 342 -9.32 -3.57 -5.95
C ALA A 342 -10.79 -3.54 -5.53
N PHE A 343 -11.39 -2.35 -5.51
CA PHE A 343 -12.79 -2.13 -5.13
C PHE A 343 -13.73 -2.12 -6.34
N SER A 344 -13.23 -1.75 -7.52
CA SER A 344 -14.03 -1.71 -8.75
C SER A 344 -14.12 -3.10 -9.38
N GLY A 345 -15.33 -3.56 -9.67
CA GLY A 345 -15.54 -4.86 -10.34
C GLY A 345 -14.89 -4.96 -11.71
N SER A 346 -14.74 -3.84 -12.44
CA SER A 346 -14.01 -3.84 -13.72
C SER A 346 -12.50 -4.03 -13.52
N HIS A 347 -11.93 -3.48 -12.45
CA HIS A 347 -10.51 -3.70 -12.12
C HIS A 347 -10.26 -5.15 -11.69
N GLN A 348 -11.15 -5.70 -10.86
CA GLN A 348 -11.07 -7.10 -10.43
C GLN A 348 -11.12 -8.08 -11.61
N ASP A 349 -12.07 -7.88 -12.54
CA ASP A 349 -12.17 -8.69 -13.77
C ASP A 349 -10.91 -8.57 -14.64
N ALA A 350 -10.34 -7.37 -14.76
CA ALA A 350 -9.10 -7.16 -15.50
C ALA A 350 -7.89 -7.83 -14.84
N ILE A 351 -7.77 -7.75 -13.51
CA ILE A 351 -6.70 -8.42 -12.75
C ILE A 351 -6.81 -9.94 -12.91
N LYS A 352 -8.01 -10.51 -12.74
CA LYS A 352 -8.25 -11.94 -12.94
C LYS A 352 -7.81 -12.39 -14.34
N LYS A 353 -8.25 -11.68 -15.39
CA LYS A 353 -7.85 -11.96 -16.77
C LYS A 353 -6.35 -11.79 -16.99
N GLY A 354 -5.72 -10.86 -16.27
CA GLY A 354 -4.26 -10.70 -16.27
C GLY A 354 -3.54 -11.93 -15.75
N PHE A 355 -3.95 -12.47 -14.59
CA PHE A 355 -3.39 -13.72 -14.06
C PHE A 355 -3.62 -14.91 -14.99
N GLU A 356 -4.82 -15.04 -15.55
CA GLU A 356 -5.14 -16.09 -16.52
C GLU A 356 -4.25 -16.00 -17.78
N ALA A 357 -4.02 -14.79 -18.28
CA ALA A 357 -3.15 -14.53 -19.44
C ALA A 357 -1.68 -14.85 -19.13
N MET A 358 -1.19 -14.51 -17.93
CA MET A 358 0.16 -14.84 -17.49
C MET A 358 0.35 -16.36 -17.43
N ALA A 359 -0.60 -17.09 -16.82
CA ALA A 359 -0.56 -18.55 -16.76
C ALA A 359 -0.55 -19.21 -18.15
N ALA A 360 -1.41 -18.74 -19.07
CA ALA A 360 -1.47 -19.26 -20.43
C ALA A 360 -0.18 -18.97 -21.23
N ARG A 361 0.44 -17.80 -21.01
CA ARG A 361 1.72 -17.44 -21.63
C ARG A 361 2.85 -18.33 -21.12
N ALA A 362 2.96 -18.53 -19.81
CA ALA A 362 3.97 -19.40 -19.19
C ALA A 362 3.84 -20.85 -19.71
N GLU A 363 2.61 -21.39 -19.80
CA GLU A 363 2.34 -22.69 -20.38
C GLU A 363 2.78 -22.79 -21.85
N ALA A 364 2.47 -21.76 -22.65
CA ALA A 364 2.84 -21.72 -24.06
C ALA A 364 4.37 -21.65 -24.28
N GLU A 365 5.10 -20.98 -23.37
CA GLU A 365 6.55 -20.87 -23.38
C GLU A 365 7.25 -22.07 -22.70
N GLY A 366 6.50 -22.93 -21.99
CA GLY A 366 7.02 -24.12 -21.30
C GLY A 366 7.85 -23.77 -20.05
N VAL A 367 7.55 -22.66 -19.37
CA VAL A 367 8.22 -22.13 -18.18
C VAL A 367 7.21 -21.90 -17.06
N THR A 368 7.67 -21.43 -15.89
CA THR A 368 6.78 -21.03 -14.80
C THR A 368 6.34 -19.57 -14.95
N VAL A 369 5.30 -19.15 -14.23
CA VAL A 369 4.86 -17.73 -14.22
C VAL A 369 5.97 -16.82 -13.70
N ASP A 370 6.80 -17.31 -12.79
CA ASP A 370 7.91 -16.55 -12.20
C ASP A 370 9.08 -16.31 -13.19
N ASP A 371 9.10 -17.01 -14.32
CA ASP A 371 10.15 -16.91 -15.35
C ASP A 371 9.80 -15.91 -16.48
N ILE A 372 8.59 -15.35 -16.48
CA ILE A 372 8.12 -14.44 -17.52
C ILE A 372 7.93 -13.01 -17.01
N GLU A 373 8.06 -12.06 -17.93
CA GLU A 373 7.84 -10.64 -17.61
C GLU A 373 6.43 -10.38 -17.05
N TRP A 374 6.36 -9.68 -15.92
CA TRP A 374 5.10 -9.34 -15.24
C TRP A 374 4.22 -8.42 -16.08
N ALA A 375 2.96 -8.78 -16.28
CA ALA A 375 2.02 -8.04 -17.11
C ALA A 375 0.56 -8.19 -16.65
N VAL A 376 0.28 -7.89 -15.37
CA VAL A 376 -1.09 -7.90 -14.83
C VAL A 376 -1.63 -6.47 -14.72
N PRO A 377 -2.80 -6.15 -15.33
CA PRO A 377 -3.39 -4.82 -15.22
C PRO A 377 -3.61 -4.40 -13.76
N TYR A 378 -3.38 -3.11 -13.46
CA TYR A 378 -3.53 -2.49 -12.14
C TYR A 378 -2.60 -3.00 -11.03
N LEU A 379 -1.76 -3.99 -11.28
CA LEU A 379 -0.73 -4.48 -10.38
C LEU A 379 0.66 -4.21 -10.98
N PRO A 380 1.33 -3.13 -10.57
CA PRO A 380 2.64 -2.77 -11.13
C PRO A 380 3.78 -3.68 -10.66
N VAL A 381 3.52 -4.57 -9.70
CA VAL A 381 4.44 -5.60 -9.19
C VAL A 381 3.62 -6.85 -8.86
N ASP A 382 4.23 -8.03 -8.92
CA ASP A 382 3.62 -9.24 -8.35
C ASP A 382 3.62 -9.11 -6.81
N PRO A 383 2.47 -9.11 -6.14
CA PRO A 383 2.42 -9.08 -4.69
C PRO A 383 3.25 -10.18 -4.01
N LYS A 384 3.40 -11.34 -4.64
CA LYS A 384 4.21 -12.45 -4.12
C LYS A 384 5.69 -12.09 -3.95
N ASP A 385 6.24 -11.24 -4.84
CA ASP A 385 7.63 -10.80 -4.76
C ASP A 385 7.89 -9.96 -3.51
N LEU A 386 6.83 -9.41 -2.91
CA LEU A 386 6.87 -8.65 -1.67
C LEU A 386 6.35 -9.45 -0.46
N GLY A 387 6.19 -10.78 -0.60
CA GLY A 387 5.65 -11.65 0.46
C GLY A 387 4.16 -11.46 0.71
N ARG A 388 3.44 -10.81 -0.22
CA ARG A 388 2.00 -10.56 -0.11
C ARG A 388 1.20 -11.41 -1.09
N SER A 389 -0.07 -11.53 -0.85
CA SER A 389 -1.03 -12.07 -1.81
C SER A 389 -1.87 -10.93 -2.40
N TYR A 390 -2.30 -11.09 -3.66
CA TYR A 390 -3.44 -10.33 -4.13
C TYR A 390 -4.66 -10.86 -3.38
N GLU A 391 -4.98 -10.24 -2.29
CA GLU A 391 -6.26 -10.44 -1.66
C GLU A 391 -7.29 -9.64 -2.44
N ALA A 392 -8.10 -10.35 -3.20
CA ALA A 392 -9.40 -9.84 -3.55
C ALA A 392 -10.22 -9.72 -2.25
N VAL A 393 -9.83 -8.84 -1.35
CA VAL A 393 -10.74 -8.34 -0.34
C VAL A 393 -11.75 -7.51 -1.10
N ILE A 394 -12.75 -8.21 -1.63
CA ILE A 394 -13.89 -7.59 -2.26
C ILE A 394 -14.69 -6.96 -1.13
N ARG A 395 -14.32 -5.76 -0.79
CA ARG A 395 -15.12 -4.89 0.05
C ARG A 395 -16.20 -4.30 -0.86
N VAL A 396 -17.41 -4.82 -0.76
CA VAL A 396 -18.55 -4.29 -1.48
C VAL A 396 -19.05 -3.05 -0.74
N ASN A 397 -18.96 -1.91 -1.39
CA ASN A 397 -19.57 -0.67 -0.94
C ASN A 397 -20.53 -0.15 -2.02
N SER A 398 -21.23 0.95 -1.80
CA SER A 398 -22.16 1.56 -2.74
C SER A 398 -21.55 1.89 -4.12
N GLN A 399 -20.22 1.89 -4.25
CA GLN A 399 -19.49 2.11 -5.50
C GLN A 399 -19.01 0.79 -6.16
N SER A 400 -19.21 -0.35 -5.49
CA SER A 400 -18.81 -1.66 -6.02
C SER A 400 -19.84 -2.12 -7.03
N GLY A 401 -19.45 -2.20 -8.30
CA GLY A 401 -20.36 -2.64 -9.37
C GLY A 401 -20.75 -4.13 -9.26
N LYS A 402 -21.65 -4.53 -10.16
CA LYS A 402 -22.28 -5.87 -10.28
C LYS A 402 -21.34 -7.08 -10.15
N GLY A 403 -20.07 -6.92 -10.54
CA GLY A 403 -19.08 -8.00 -10.53
C GLY A 403 -18.58 -8.39 -9.15
N GLY A 404 -18.48 -7.44 -8.20
CA GLY A 404 -17.96 -7.70 -6.86
C GLY A 404 -18.87 -8.60 -6.02
N VAL A 405 -20.17 -8.29 -6.03
CA VAL A 405 -21.21 -9.06 -5.30
C VAL A 405 -21.31 -10.50 -5.81
N ALA A 406 -21.36 -10.67 -7.14
CA ALA A 406 -21.48 -11.98 -7.77
C ALA A 406 -20.22 -12.84 -7.56
N TYR A 407 -19.05 -12.22 -7.54
CA TYR A 407 -17.80 -12.94 -7.27
C TYR A 407 -17.74 -13.51 -5.86
N LEU A 408 -18.13 -12.74 -4.82
CA LEU A 408 -18.13 -13.21 -3.44
C LEU A 408 -19.06 -14.42 -3.26
N LEU A 409 -20.27 -14.37 -3.82
CA LEU A 409 -21.17 -15.53 -3.78
C LEU A 409 -20.58 -16.75 -4.48
N LYS A 410 -19.85 -16.54 -5.59
CA LYS A 410 -19.21 -17.63 -6.31
C LYS A 410 -18.00 -18.20 -5.57
N ALA A 411 -17.16 -17.33 -5.01
CA ALA A 411 -15.92 -17.74 -4.34
C ALA A 411 -16.19 -18.43 -3.01
N ASP A 412 -17.11 -17.89 -2.19
CA ASP A 412 -17.30 -18.34 -0.81
C ASP A 412 -18.44 -19.37 -0.67
N HIS A 413 -19.43 -19.34 -1.60
CA HIS A 413 -20.62 -20.20 -1.53
C HIS A 413 -20.88 -21.02 -2.79
N ALA A 414 -19.97 -20.98 -3.77
CA ALA A 414 -20.10 -21.66 -5.07
C ALA A 414 -21.37 -21.28 -5.87
N ILE A 415 -21.98 -20.12 -5.56
CA ILE A 415 -23.21 -19.61 -6.21
C ILE A 415 -22.82 -18.83 -7.46
N ASP A 416 -22.95 -19.42 -8.64
CA ASP A 416 -22.67 -18.80 -9.93
C ASP A 416 -23.94 -18.20 -10.55
N LEU A 417 -24.22 -16.95 -10.22
CA LEU A 417 -25.45 -16.28 -10.63
C LEU A 417 -25.51 -16.04 -12.16
N PRO A 418 -26.64 -16.30 -12.83
CA PRO A 418 -26.88 -15.83 -14.19
C PRO A 418 -26.74 -14.31 -14.31
N ARG A 419 -26.20 -13.83 -15.45
CA ARG A 419 -25.85 -12.40 -15.63
C ARG A 419 -26.99 -11.42 -15.30
N LYS A 420 -28.23 -11.75 -15.63
CA LYS A 420 -29.38 -10.90 -15.32
C LYS A 420 -29.70 -10.90 -13.81
N LEU A 421 -29.56 -12.03 -13.14
CA LEU A 421 -29.72 -12.15 -11.71
C LEU A 421 -28.61 -11.39 -10.96
N GLN A 422 -27.36 -11.38 -11.48
CA GLN A 422 -26.28 -10.56 -10.94
C GLN A 422 -26.67 -9.06 -10.92
N ILE A 423 -27.39 -8.61 -11.95
CA ILE A 423 -27.87 -7.22 -12.05
C ILE A 423 -28.94 -6.96 -11.01
N GLU A 424 -29.93 -7.85 -10.90
CA GLU A 424 -31.01 -7.73 -9.92
C GLU A 424 -30.47 -7.73 -8.49
N PHE A 425 -29.65 -8.72 -8.16
CA PHE A 425 -29.10 -8.85 -6.81
C PHE A 425 -28.17 -7.69 -6.43
N SER A 426 -27.39 -7.16 -7.35
CA SER A 426 -26.60 -5.95 -7.09
C SER A 426 -27.48 -4.75 -6.71
N GLY A 427 -28.67 -4.63 -7.30
CA GLY A 427 -29.65 -3.61 -6.92
C GLY A 427 -30.18 -3.80 -5.49
N VAL A 428 -30.44 -5.06 -5.10
CA VAL A 428 -30.88 -5.40 -3.73
C VAL A 428 -29.81 -5.02 -2.71
N VAL A 429 -28.54 -5.39 -2.96
CA VAL A 429 -27.40 -5.03 -2.09
C VAL A 429 -27.22 -3.52 -2.03
N GLN A 430 -27.30 -2.83 -3.18
CA GLN A 430 -27.16 -1.37 -3.22
C GLN A 430 -28.24 -0.65 -2.41
N THR A 431 -29.48 -1.10 -2.50
CA THR A 431 -30.59 -0.52 -1.72
C THR A 431 -30.33 -0.63 -0.21
N LYS A 432 -29.80 -1.77 0.26
CA LYS A 432 -29.42 -1.94 1.68
C LYS A 432 -28.21 -1.08 2.06
N THR A 433 -27.17 -1.04 1.22
CA THR A 433 -25.97 -0.25 1.50
C THR A 433 -26.21 1.26 1.48
N ASP A 434 -27.09 1.74 0.61
CA ASP A 434 -27.45 3.16 0.55
C ASP A 434 -28.27 3.58 1.80
N ALA A 435 -29.02 2.66 2.41
CA ALA A 435 -29.81 2.93 3.61
C ALA A 435 -28.96 2.90 4.90
N GLU A 436 -28.02 1.98 5.01
CA GLU A 436 -27.25 1.74 6.24
C GLU A 436 -25.87 2.43 6.21
N GLY A 437 -25.34 2.74 5.02
CA GLY A 437 -23.98 3.27 4.81
C GLY A 437 -22.89 2.24 5.14
N GLY A 438 -21.67 2.47 4.65
CA GLY A 438 -20.53 1.65 5.01
C GLY A 438 -20.22 0.54 4.03
N GLU A 439 -19.44 -0.41 4.50
CA GLU A 439 -18.91 -1.56 3.77
C GLU A 439 -19.72 -2.81 4.11
N VAL A 440 -19.94 -3.69 3.13
CA VAL A 440 -20.68 -4.95 3.33
C VAL A 440 -19.70 -6.12 3.23
N THR A 441 -19.63 -6.94 4.27
CA THR A 441 -18.78 -8.15 4.30
C THR A 441 -19.39 -9.28 3.46
N SER A 442 -18.58 -10.31 3.14
CA SER A 442 -19.05 -11.52 2.45
C SER A 442 -20.21 -12.20 3.21
N GLU A 443 -20.12 -12.27 4.53
CA GLU A 443 -21.17 -12.82 5.40
C GLU A 443 -22.47 -12.02 5.32
N GLN A 444 -22.38 -10.68 5.29
CA GLN A 444 -23.55 -9.81 5.11
C GLN A 444 -24.16 -9.97 3.71
N ILE A 445 -23.34 -10.11 2.66
CA ILE A 445 -23.83 -10.39 1.30
C ILE A 445 -24.56 -11.72 1.25
N TRP A 446 -24.03 -12.76 1.90
CA TRP A 446 -24.70 -14.04 2.01
C TRP A 446 -26.03 -13.93 2.76
N SER A 447 -26.06 -13.20 3.88
CA SER A 447 -27.30 -12.92 4.61
C SER A 447 -28.33 -12.19 3.74
N ILE A 448 -27.91 -11.15 2.99
CA ILE A 448 -28.79 -10.43 2.07
C ILE A 448 -29.32 -11.37 0.98
N PHE A 449 -28.47 -12.25 0.45
CA PHE A 449 -28.86 -13.20 -0.58
C PHE A 449 -29.86 -14.24 -0.06
N THR A 450 -29.60 -14.81 1.11
CA THR A 450 -30.51 -15.79 1.73
C THR A 450 -31.84 -15.16 2.10
N ASP A 451 -31.83 -13.98 2.69
CA ASP A 451 -33.04 -13.22 3.05
C ASP A 451 -33.90 -12.88 1.83
N GLU A 452 -33.27 -12.60 0.69
CA GLU A 452 -33.99 -12.21 -0.52
C GLU A 452 -34.51 -13.39 -1.31
N TYR A 453 -33.74 -14.47 -1.45
CA TYR A 453 -34.03 -15.55 -2.40
C TYR A 453 -34.31 -16.92 -1.76
N LEU A 454 -33.82 -17.19 -0.55
CA LEU A 454 -33.90 -18.51 0.06
C LEU A 454 -34.74 -18.48 1.34
N PRO A 455 -35.55 -19.52 1.59
CA PRO A 455 -36.26 -19.65 2.87
C PRO A 455 -35.24 -19.90 3.99
N ALA A 456 -35.40 -19.21 5.11
CA ALA A 456 -34.58 -19.42 6.29
C ALA A 456 -34.87 -20.81 6.89
N ALA A 457 -33.80 -21.64 6.98
CA ALA A 457 -33.95 -23.03 7.40
C ALA A 457 -34.33 -23.22 8.87
N ASP A 458 -34.15 -22.19 9.74
CA ASP A 458 -34.23 -22.33 11.20
C ASP A 458 -35.03 -21.21 11.91
N THR A 459 -35.85 -20.44 11.21
CA THR A 459 -36.67 -19.40 11.86
C THR A 459 -38.12 -19.78 11.93
N GLU A 460 -38.79 -19.52 13.08
CA GLU A 460 -40.26 -19.60 13.25
C GLU A 460 -41.00 -18.57 12.36
N ALA A 461 -40.23 -17.65 11.74
CA ALA A 461 -40.79 -16.63 10.85
C ALA A 461 -41.02 -17.21 9.45
N LYS A 462 -42.22 -17.09 8.92
CA LYS A 462 -42.53 -17.46 7.54
C LYS A 462 -41.71 -16.62 6.57
N TRP A 463 -40.94 -17.30 5.68
CA TRP A 463 -40.21 -16.61 4.63
C TRP A 463 -41.12 -16.07 3.51
N GLY A 464 -42.27 -16.70 3.28
CA GLY A 464 -43.27 -16.29 2.32
C GLY A 464 -44.56 -17.12 2.44
N ARG A 465 -45.52 -16.87 1.56
CA ARG A 465 -46.82 -17.55 1.57
C ARG A 465 -46.70 -19.04 1.32
N PHE A 466 -45.90 -19.44 0.32
CA PHE A 466 -45.73 -20.84 -0.08
C PHE A 466 -44.46 -21.45 0.42
N GLU A 467 -44.55 -22.73 0.83
CA GLU A 467 -43.37 -23.60 1.05
C GLU A 467 -43.63 -24.96 0.43
N LEU A 468 -42.62 -25.49 -0.28
CA LEU A 468 -42.65 -26.82 -0.87
C LEU A 468 -42.32 -27.87 0.18
N LEU A 469 -43.28 -28.69 0.58
CA LEU A 469 -43.11 -29.69 1.62
C LEU A 469 -42.72 -31.07 1.04
N SER A 470 -43.37 -31.53 -0.04
CA SER A 470 -43.01 -32.74 -0.72
C SER A 470 -43.50 -32.76 -2.16
N THR A 471 -42.82 -33.56 -2.99
CA THR A 471 -43.18 -33.81 -4.38
C THR A 471 -43.14 -35.29 -4.70
N GLN A 472 -44.04 -35.72 -5.58
CA GLN A 472 -44.00 -37.05 -6.16
C GLN A 472 -44.29 -36.98 -7.65
N THR A 473 -43.33 -37.44 -8.46
CA THR A 473 -43.43 -37.43 -9.92
C THR A 473 -43.86 -38.82 -10.43
N ARG A 474 -44.85 -38.86 -11.33
CA ARG A 474 -45.24 -40.03 -12.09
C ARG A 474 -45.50 -39.69 -13.54
N SER A 475 -45.33 -40.65 -14.45
CA SER A 475 -45.69 -40.42 -15.86
C SER A 475 -47.09 -40.97 -16.13
N ASP A 476 -47.84 -40.25 -16.94
CA ASP A 476 -49.12 -40.73 -17.43
C ASP A 476 -48.97 -41.64 -18.68
N MET A 477 -50.09 -42.13 -19.22
CA MET A 477 -50.08 -43.01 -20.36
C MET A 477 -49.69 -42.31 -21.70
N SER A 478 -49.71 -40.98 -21.73
CA SER A 478 -49.27 -40.14 -22.87
C SER A 478 -47.80 -39.78 -22.83
N GLY A 479 -47.11 -40.08 -21.71
CA GLY A 479 -45.71 -39.72 -21.47
C GLY A 479 -45.51 -38.34 -20.83
N ASP A 480 -46.60 -37.64 -20.49
CA ASP A 480 -46.56 -36.39 -19.74
C ASP A 480 -46.24 -36.65 -18.26
N VAL A 481 -45.64 -35.67 -17.61
CA VAL A 481 -45.33 -35.73 -16.19
C VAL A 481 -46.51 -35.24 -15.38
N VAL A 482 -46.99 -36.12 -14.47
CA VAL A 482 -47.92 -35.75 -13.42
C VAL A 482 -47.14 -35.50 -12.14
N LEU A 483 -47.22 -34.30 -11.59
CA LEU A 483 -46.52 -33.90 -10.38
C LEU A 483 -47.55 -33.73 -9.25
N ASP A 484 -47.54 -34.62 -8.28
CA ASP A 484 -48.27 -34.48 -7.03
C ASP A 484 -47.42 -33.66 -6.05
N VAL A 485 -47.97 -32.56 -5.51
CA VAL A 485 -47.26 -31.60 -4.67
C VAL A 485 -48.00 -31.38 -3.38
N THR A 486 -47.29 -31.40 -2.27
CA THR A 486 -47.78 -30.88 -1.02
C THR A 486 -47.11 -29.51 -0.76
N LEU A 487 -47.92 -28.47 -0.75
CA LEU A 487 -47.49 -27.11 -0.42
C LEU A 487 -48.01 -26.72 0.96
N ARG A 488 -47.27 -25.97 1.72
CA ARG A 488 -47.81 -25.12 2.74
C ARG A 488 -48.24 -23.80 2.06
N ASP A 489 -49.53 -23.44 2.18
CA ASP A 489 -50.06 -22.15 1.76
C ASP A 489 -50.51 -21.41 3.03
N ASP A 490 -49.76 -20.41 3.42
CA ASP A 490 -49.82 -19.80 4.74
C ASP A 490 -49.73 -20.83 5.88
N ASP A 491 -50.83 -21.05 6.63
CA ASP A 491 -50.87 -21.99 7.75
C ASP A 491 -51.53 -23.34 7.37
N GLN A 492 -51.86 -23.55 6.11
CA GLN A 492 -52.55 -24.74 5.64
C GLN A 492 -51.68 -25.61 4.73
N GLN A 493 -51.71 -26.92 4.94
CA GLN A 493 -51.17 -27.87 3.97
C GLN A 493 -52.18 -28.16 2.87
N VAL A 494 -51.79 -27.97 1.62
CA VAL A 494 -52.62 -28.19 0.45
C VAL A 494 -51.94 -29.20 -0.44
N ALA A 495 -52.63 -30.31 -0.75
CA ALA A 495 -52.18 -31.29 -1.71
C ALA A 495 -52.82 -30.98 -3.08
N VAL A 496 -51.99 -30.77 -4.08
CA VAL A 496 -52.39 -30.40 -5.44
C VAL A 496 -51.62 -31.17 -6.46
N ALA A 497 -52.16 -31.33 -7.66
CA ALA A 497 -51.46 -32.01 -8.76
C ALA A 497 -51.52 -31.15 -10.03
N GLY A 498 -50.46 -31.23 -10.84
CA GLY A 498 -50.35 -30.58 -12.14
C GLY A 498 -49.79 -31.51 -13.20
N ASN A 499 -50.05 -31.21 -14.45
CA ASN A 499 -49.56 -31.99 -15.60
C ASN A 499 -48.72 -31.10 -16.50
N GLY A 500 -47.65 -31.65 -17.07
CA GLY A 500 -46.81 -30.90 -18.03
C GLY A 500 -45.80 -31.81 -18.72
N ASN A 501 -45.06 -31.24 -19.64
CA ASN A 501 -44.01 -31.96 -20.35
C ASN A 501 -42.72 -32.21 -19.51
N GLY A 502 -42.75 -31.76 -18.25
CA GLY A 502 -41.70 -31.94 -17.26
C GLY A 502 -42.11 -31.38 -15.89
N PRO A 503 -41.30 -31.59 -14.82
CA PRO A 503 -41.66 -31.19 -13.46
C PRO A 503 -41.89 -29.68 -13.31
N ILE A 504 -41.08 -28.83 -13.96
CA ILE A 504 -41.21 -27.38 -13.96
C ILE A 504 -42.56 -26.95 -14.57
N ALA A 505 -42.90 -27.45 -15.76
CA ALA A 505 -44.14 -27.13 -16.42
C ALA A 505 -45.37 -27.61 -15.61
N ALA A 506 -45.32 -28.82 -15.06
CA ALA A 506 -46.35 -29.37 -14.20
C ALA A 506 -46.56 -28.52 -12.93
N PHE A 507 -45.48 -28.01 -12.32
CA PHE A 507 -45.56 -27.16 -11.13
C PHE A 507 -46.09 -25.75 -11.43
N ILE A 508 -45.74 -25.19 -12.58
CA ILE A 508 -46.33 -23.92 -13.04
C ILE A 508 -47.86 -24.05 -13.19
N GLU A 509 -48.34 -25.17 -13.70
CA GLU A 509 -49.81 -25.46 -13.80
C GLU A 509 -50.46 -25.59 -12.40
N VAL A 510 -49.76 -26.17 -11.42
CA VAL A 510 -50.21 -26.16 -10.02
C VAL A 510 -50.42 -24.76 -9.52
N LEU A 511 -49.45 -23.86 -9.70
CA LEU A 511 -49.54 -22.49 -9.22
C LEU A 511 -50.53 -21.61 -10.01
N ARG A 512 -50.73 -21.91 -11.30
CA ARG A 512 -51.81 -21.31 -12.10
C ARG A 512 -53.16 -21.67 -11.53
N GLY A 513 -53.35 -22.94 -11.10
CA GLY A 513 -54.54 -23.40 -10.41
C GLY A 513 -54.78 -22.67 -9.07
N GLN A 514 -53.74 -22.10 -8.45
CA GLN A 514 -53.83 -21.28 -7.26
C GLN A 514 -54.05 -19.78 -7.57
N GLY A 515 -54.25 -19.43 -8.84
CA GLY A 515 -54.60 -18.06 -9.26
C GLY A 515 -53.42 -17.18 -9.69
N PHE A 516 -52.26 -17.76 -9.91
CA PHE A 516 -51.07 -17.02 -10.38
C PHE A 516 -50.94 -17.12 -11.89
N ASP A 517 -50.80 -15.98 -12.56
CA ASP A 517 -50.42 -15.95 -13.98
C ASP A 517 -48.88 -15.97 -14.11
N ILE A 518 -48.35 -17.12 -14.52
CA ILE A 518 -46.91 -17.38 -14.52
C ILE A 518 -46.42 -17.75 -15.92
N THR A 519 -45.34 -17.10 -16.36
CA THR A 519 -44.62 -17.43 -17.58
C THR A 519 -43.11 -17.57 -17.28
N LEU A 520 -42.51 -18.70 -17.67
CA LEU A 520 -41.07 -18.96 -17.53
C LEU A 520 -40.34 -18.29 -18.69
N TYR A 521 -39.29 -17.51 -18.37
CA TYR A 521 -38.43 -16.83 -19.35
C TYR A 521 -37.02 -17.41 -19.43
N ASP A 522 -36.43 -17.77 -18.27
CA ASP A 522 -35.07 -18.30 -18.24
C ASP A 522 -34.92 -19.33 -17.11
N TYR A 523 -34.03 -20.28 -17.31
CA TYR A 523 -33.75 -21.34 -16.36
C TYR A 523 -32.30 -21.77 -16.47
N VAL A 524 -31.60 -21.76 -15.33
CA VAL A 524 -30.20 -22.18 -15.22
C VAL A 524 -30.03 -23.00 -13.96
N GLU A 525 -29.19 -24.03 -14.01
CA GLU A 525 -28.84 -24.86 -12.85
C GLU A 525 -27.37 -25.27 -12.88
N HIS A 526 -26.78 -25.50 -11.72
CA HIS A 526 -25.45 -26.09 -11.59
C HIS A 526 -25.26 -26.76 -10.22
N ALA A 527 -24.27 -27.62 -10.12
CA ALA A 527 -23.89 -28.27 -8.87
C ALA A 527 -23.02 -27.31 -8.02
N LEU A 528 -23.28 -27.21 -6.71
CA LEU A 528 -22.51 -26.39 -5.77
C LEU A 528 -21.22 -27.08 -5.29
N SER A 529 -21.15 -28.41 -5.41
CA SER A 529 -19.97 -29.21 -5.03
C SER A 529 -19.85 -30.43 -5.91
N ALA A 530 -18.70 -31.12 -5.86
CA ALA A 530 -18.48 -32.39 -6.53
C ALA A 530 -18.77 -33.56 -5.57
N GLY A 531 -19.34 -34.66 -6.08
CA GLY A 531 -19.59 -35.89 -5.31
C GLY A 531 -21.05 -36.31 -5.28
N GLY A 532 -21.35 -37.49 -4.68
CA GLY A 532 -22.69 -38.08 -4.63
C GLY A 532 -23.68 -37.31 -3.73
N ASP A 533 -23.17 -36.51 -2.81
CA ASP A 533 -23.97 -35.69 -1.87
C ASP A 533 -23.98 -34.21 -2.27
N ALA A 534 -23.66 -33.88 -3.54
CA ALA A 534 -23.62 -32.52 -4.05
C ALA A 534 -25.01 -31.90 -4.02
N GLN A 535 -25.10 -30.65 -3.54
CA GLN A 535 -26.30 -29.83 -3.71
C GLN A 535 -26.30 -29.17 -5.08
N ALA A 536 -27.47 -28.91 -5.62
CA ALA A 536 -27.69 -28.17 -6.85
C ALA A 536 -28.35 -26.81 -6.52
N ALA A 537 -27.92 -25.76 -7.21
CA ALA A 537 -28.60 -24.47 -7.26
C ALA A 537 -29.36 -24.34 -8.58
N ALA A 538 -30.60 -23.92 -8.51
CA ALA A 538 -31.44 -23.60 -9.66
C ALA A 538 -31.90 -22.14 -9.59
N TYR A 539 -31.94 -21.50 -10.75
CA TYR A 539 -32.32 -20.10 -10.95
C TYR A 539 -33.41 -20.02 -12.01
N VAL A 540 -34.50 -19.36 -11.71
CA VAL A 540 -35.61 -19.18 -12.67
C VAL A 540 -35.96 -17.70 -12.82
N GLU A 541 -36.16 -17.25 -14.04
CA GLU A 541 -36.73 -15.94 -14.35
C GLU A 541 -38.18 -16.11 -14.73
N LEU A 542 -39.10 -15.63 -13.91
CA LEU A 542 -40.52 -15.73 -14.12
C LEU A 542 -41.17 -14.36 -14.30
N GLN A 543 -42.18 -14.31 -15.15
CA GLN A 543 -43.20 -13.29 -15.13
C GLN A 543 -44.32 -13.81 -14.21
N VAL A 544 -44.65 -13.10 -13.12
CA VAL A 544 -45.75 -13.41 -12.21
C VAL A 544 -46.70 -12.20 -12.24
N GLY A 545 -47.80 -12.33 -12.98
CA GLY A 545 -48.66 -11.19 -13.28
C GLY A 545 -47.95 -10.12 -14.09
N ASP A 546 -47.78 -8.93 -13.53
CA ASP A 546 -47.09 -7.78 -14.14
C ASP A 546 -45.61 -7.66 -13.74
N GLN A 547 -45.13 -8.49 -12.81
CA GLN A 547 -43.76 -8.44 -12.29
C GLN A 547 -42.88 -9.51 -12.92
N ARG A 548 -41.64 -9.14 -13.29
CA ARG A 548 -40.62 -10.04 -13.79
C ARG A 548 -39.46 -10.13 -12.79
N LEU A 549 -39.27 -11.29 -12.20
CA LEU A 549 -38.38 -11.50 -11.07
C LEU A 549 -37.59 -12.81 -11.24
N TRP A 550 -36.49 -12.90 -10.53
CA TRP A 550 -35.73 -14.14 -10.36
C TRP A 550 -36.10 -14.84 -9.05
N GLY A 551 -36.04 -16.15 -9.07
CA GLY A 551 -36.10 -17.01 -7.89
C GLY A 551 -34.92 -17.96 -7.85
N VAL A 552 -34.52 -18.36 -6.65
CA VAL A 552 -33.41 -19.28 -6.41
C VAL A 552 -33.86 -20.43 -5.52
N GLY A 553 -33.40 -21.64 -5.83
CA GLY A 553 -33.64 -22.82 -5.02
C GLY A 553 -32.38 -23.66 -4.90
N ILE A 554 -32.13 -24.20 -3.71
CA ILE A 554 -31.01 -25.09 -3.41
C ILE A 554 -31.55 -26.38 -2.81
N ASP A 555 -31.14 -27.52 -3.36
CA ASP A 555 -31.51 -28.86 -2.85
C ASP A 555 -30.50 -29.92 -3.30
N GLY A 556 -30.47 -31.06 -2.62
CA GLY A 556 -29.73 -32.25 -3.06
C GLY A 556 -30.31 -32.91 -4.32
N ASP A 557 -31.61 -32.69 -4.60
CA ASP A 557 -32.29 -33.11 -5.83
C ASP A 557 -32.49 -31.89 -6.76
N ILE A 558 -32.01 -32.00 -7.98
CA ILE A 558 -32.01 -30.90 -8.95
C ILE A 558 -33.44 -30.47 -9.35
N SER A 559 -34.38 -31.43 -9.43
CA SER A 559 -35.78 -31.11 -9.71
C SER A 559 -36.42 -30.37 -8.57
N THR A 560 -36.15 -30.77 -7.33
CA THR A 560 -36.61 -30.11 -6.12
C THR A 560 -36.01 -28.70 -6.00
N ALA A 561 -34.73 -28.49 -6.31
CA ALA A 561 -34.09 -27.20 -6.38
C ALA A 561 -34.82 -26.26 -7.37
N SER A 562 -35.19 -26.77 -8.54
CA SER A 562 -35.93 -26.00 -9.56
C SER A 562 -37.33 -25.59 -9.09
N LEU A 563 -38.07 -26.47 -8.41
CA LEU A 563 -39.38 -26.18 -7.86
C LEU A 563 -39.28 -25.17 -6.70
N LYS A 564 -38.28 -25.28 -5.85
CA LYS A 564 -37.98 -24.28 -4.81
C LYS A 564 -37.65 -22.91 -5.41
N ALA A 565 -36.96 -22.84 -6.53
CA ALA A 565 -36.69 -21.60 -7.24
C ALA A 565 -37.96 -20.92 -7.73
N ILE A 566 -38.95 -21.71 -8.24
CA ILE A 566 -40.25 -21.18 -8.64
C ILE A 566 -41.04 -20.64 -7.43
N VAL A 567 -41.07 -21.39 -6.31
CA VAL A 567 -41.69 -20.93 -5.05
C VAL A 567 -41.05 -19.64 -4.56
N SER A 568 -39.71 -19.54 -4.59
CA SER A 568 -38.95 -18.34 -4.27
C SER A 568 -39.40 -17.15 -5.09
N CYS A 569 -39.53 -17.28 -6.40
CA CYS A 569 -39.94 -16.21 -7.29
C CYS A 569 -41.41 -15.75 -7.00
N VAL A 570 -42.35 -16.68 -6.78
CA VAL A 570 -43.73 -16.35 -6.47
C VAL A 570 -43.87 -15.64 -5.10
N ASN A 571 -43.19 -16.13 -4.08
CA ASN A 571 -43.15 -15.48 -2.77
C ASN A 571 -42.60 -14.05 -2.83
N ARG A 572 -41.52 -13.86 -3.61
CA ARG A 572 -40.94 -12.52 -3.84
C ARG A 572 -41.93 -11.59 -4.53
N SER A 573 -42.70 -12.08 -5.51
CA SER A 573 -43.73 -11.29 -6.18
C SER A 573 -44.83 -10.86 -5.22
N ILE A 574 -45.25 -11.75 -4.32
CA ILE A 574 -46.25 -11.42 -3.29
C ILE A 574 -45.71 -10.35 -2.34
N ARG A 575 -44.49 -10.54 -1.83
CA ARG A 575 -43.83 -9.62 -0.91
C ARG A 575 -43.63 -8.22 -1.52
N THR A 576 -43.24 -8.12 -2.77
CA THR A 576 -43.10 -6.84 -3.48
C THR A 576 -44.43 -6.10 -3.58
N ARG A 577 -45.54 -6.80 -3.92
CA ARG A 577 -46.90 -6.19 -3.97
C ARG A 577 -47.38 -5.71 -2.62
N GLU A 578 -47.13 -6.46 -1.55
CA GLU A 578 -47.48 -6.05 -0.19
C GLU A 578 -46.73 -4.78 0.23
N GLN A 579 -45.44 -4.68 -0.11
CA GLN A 579 -44.63 -3.49 0.15
C GLN A 579 -45.12 -2.26 -0.65
N GLU A 580 -45.48 -2.44 -1.92
CA GLU A 580 -46.05 -1.38 -2.75
C GLU A 580 -47.41 -0.87 -2.18
N LEU A 581 -48.26 -1.79 -1.71
CA LEU A 581 -49.55 -1.43 -1.09
C LEU A 581 -49.39 -0.74 0.26
N ALA A 582 -48.35 -1.07 1.02
CA ALA A 582 -48.04 -0.43 2.30
C ALA A 582 -47.41 0.96 2.17
N ALA A 583 -46.83 1.28 0.99
CA ALA A 583 -46.19 2.56 0.69
C ALA A 583 -47.16 3.63 0.13
N VAL A 584 -48.40 3.24 -0.20
CA VAL A 584 -49.52 4.11 -0.67
C VAL A 584 -50.44 4.42 0.49
#